data_38de3cda31d878bc5148bb4531484e92
#
_entry.id   38de3cda31d878bc5148bb4531484e92
#
_cell.length_a   1.000
_cell.length_b   1.000
_cell.length_c   1.000
_cell.angle_alpha   90.00
_cell.angle_beta   90.00
_cell.angle_gamma   90.00
#
_symmetry.space_group_name_H-M   'P 1'
#
loop_
_entity.id
_entity.type
_entity.pdbx_description
1 polymer ?
#
loop_
_entity_poly.entity_id
_entity_poly.type
_entity_poly.pdbx_seq_one_letter_code
_entity_poly.pdbx_strand_id
1 'polypeptide(L)'
;MSFLNSMRTPFAAALLALATVAAAPTTALAQASAPADATAPAAAASDASATPAPAAVDTGAAAPIAPAAAGKETIENPYGLGALWRDGGWIAKFNLIIMLIMSMGSWYIIFTKYWEQRKMFQSANGVSDGFWTAGSIKAGTNTLDEGSAFRYIAESGLKSSEHHEGTLVEQIDRHTWISMSVSRAVENIQSRLSDGLAFLATVGSTAPFVGLFGTVWGIYGALTQIGIAGQASIDKVAGPVGEALIMTAIGLAVAVPAVMGYNWLVRRNKSVMEKVRAFSGDLHNVLLAGKR
;
A
#
# COMPACT_ATOMS: atom_id res chain seq x y z
N MET A 1 15.33 6.26 -20.74
CA MET A 1 15.77 5.48 -19.54
C MET A 1 16.49 6.30 -18.47
N SER A 2 17.01 7.50 -18.73
CA SER A 2 17.80 8.26 -17.72
C SER A 2 16.96 9.05 -16.72
N PHE A 3 15.74 9.46 -17.05
CA PHE A 3 14.90 10.31 -16.18
C PHE A 3 14.33 9.56 -14.94
N LEU A 4 14.02 8.27 -15.10
CA LEU A 4 13.51 7.42 -13.99
C LEU A 4 14.61 7.01 -12.99
N ASN A 5 15.88 7.01 -13.42
CA ASN A 5 17.00 6.65 -12.56
C ASN A 5 17.44 7.83 -11.68
N SER A 6 17.23 9.06 -12.14
CA SER A 6 17.56 10.28 -11.38
C SER A 6 16.62 10.56 -10.19
N MET A 7 15.39 10.06 -10.22
CA MET A 7 14.43 10.22 -9.12
C MET A 7 14.52 9.14 -8.03
N ARG A 8 15.26 8.04 -8.27
CA ARG A 8 15.42 6.94 -7.31
C ARG A 8 16.33 7.29 -6.13
N THR A 9 17.30 8.15 -6.32
CA THR A 9 18.32 8.44 -5.31
C THR A 9 17.85 9.29 -4.11
N PRO A 10 17.04 10.36 -4.25
CA PRO A 10 16.62 11.14 -3.09
C PRO A 10 15.56 10.44 -2.24
N PHE A 11 14.73 9.58 -2.85
CA PHE A 11 13.66 8.88 -2.13
C PHE A 11 14.19 7.67 -1.32
N ALA A 12 15.20 6.97 -1.84
CA ALA A 12 15.87 5.89 -1.13
C ALA A 12 16.63 6.38 0.11
N ALA A 13 17.25 7.57 0.03
CA ALA A 13 17.98 8.17 1.15
C ALA A 13 17.04 8.60 2.29
N ALA A 14 15.85 9.12 1.97
CA ALA A 14 14.85 9.50 2.97
C ALA A 14 14.22 8.28 3.67
N LEU A 15 14.05 7.15 2.95
CA LEU A 15 13.55 5.89 3.52
C LEU A 15 14.59 5.18 4.40
N LEU A 16 15.88 5.27 4.05
CA LEU A 16 16.95 4.68 4.85
C LEU A 16 17.12 5.36 6.21
N ALA A 17 16.89 6.67 6.28
CA ALA A 17 16.95 7.43 7.54
C ALA A 17 15.82 7.07 8.51
N LEU A 18 14.68 6.58 8.01
CA LEU A 18 13.54 6.16 8.85
C LEU A 18 13.67 4.71 9.34
N ALA A 19 14.43 3.86 8.64
CA ALA A 19 14.59 2.44 8.96
C ALA A 19 15.56 2.16 10.11
N THR A 20 16.40 3.13 10.51
CA THR A 20 17.44 2.93 11.54
C THR A 20 16.94 3.04 12.99
N VAL A 21 15.67 3.41 13.21
CA VAL A 21 15.10 3.55 14.56
C VAL A 21 14.39 2.28 15.07
N ALA A 22 14.22 1.24 14.27
CA ALA A 22 13.37 0.07 14.59
C ALA A 22 14.12 -1.27 14.68
N ALA A 23 15.43 -1.29 14.91
CA ALA A 23 16.18 -2.55 15.10
C ALA A 23 16.48 -2.82 16.57
N ALA A 24 15.49 -3.30 17.32
CA ALA A 24 15.70 -4.05 18.54
C ALA A 24 15.37 -5.53 18.29
N PRO A 25 16.18 -6.50 18.76
CA PRO A 25 15.98 -7.91 18.48
C PRO A 25 14.83 -8.45 19.31
N THR A 26 13.74 -8.87 18.66
CA THR A 26 12.70 -9.68 19.28
C THR A 26 13.07 -11.14 19.22
N THR A 27 13.46 -11.70 20.37
CA THR A 27 13.57 -13.14 20.61
C THR A 27 12.20 -13.82 20.39
N ALA A 28 12.27 -14.92 19.68
CA ALA A 28 11.18 -15.83 19.39
C ALA A 28 10.52 -16.35 20.68
N LEU A 29 9.19 -16.36 20.71
CA LEU A 29 8.39 -17.29 21.53
C LEU A 29 7.42 -18.05 20.64
N ALA A 30 7.56 -19.37 20.77
CA ALA A 30 6.91 -20.40 20.02
C ALA A 30 5.40 -20.49 20.28
N GLN A 31 4.69 -20.94 19.26
CA GLN A 31 3.47 -21.75 19.22
C GLN A 31 2.83 -22.14 20.55
N ALA A 32 1.54 -21.83 20.67
CA ALA A 32 0.57 -22.70 21.32
C ALA A 32 -0.75 -22.67 20.55
N SER A 33 -1.13 -23.84 20.15
CA SER A 33 -2.35 -24.26 19.45
C SER A 33 -3.62 -23.95 20.23
N ALA A 34 -4.72 -23.69 19.49
CA ALA A 34 -6.11 -23.66 19.96
C ALA A 34 -6.56 -25.03 20.53
N PRO A 35 -7.64 -25.09 21.32
CA PRO A 35 -8.93 -25.31 20.69
C PRO A 35 -10.12 -24.49 21.27
N ALA A 36 -11.20 -24.54 20.48
CA ALA A 36 -12.52 -23.97 20.69
C ALA A 36 -13.21 -24.45 21.99
N ASP A 37 -13.97 -23.59 22.56
CA ASP A 37 -15.36 -23.73 23.00
C ASP A 37 -15.66 -22.73 24.09
N ALA A 38 -16.58 -21.85 23.91
CA ALA A 38 -17.35 -21.27 25.03
C ALA A 38 -18.52 -20.45 24.49
N THR A 39 -19.65 -21.07 24.54
CA THR A 39 -21.01 -20.63 24.81
C THR A 39 -21.17 -19.17 25.26
N ALA A 40 -22.01 -18.46 24.50
CA ALA A 40 -22.61 -17.17 24.87
C ALA A 40 -23.65 -17.40 26.04
N PRO A 41 -23.76 -16.49 26.97
CA PRO A 41 -24.96 -16.39 27.79
C PRO A 41 -25.93 -15.35 27.21
N ALA A 42 -27.19 -15.78 27.15
CA ALA A 42 -28.34 -15.04 26.69
C ALA A 42 -28.63 -13.82 27.56
N ALA A 43 -29.13 -12.78 26.91
CA ALA A 43 -29.72 -11.60 27.53
C ALA A 43 -30.97 -11.92 28.33
N ALA A 44 -31.05 -11.40 29.54
CA ALA A 44 -32.29 -11.28 30.28
C ALA A 44 -32.88 -9.87 30.01
N ALA A 45 -34.03 -9.85 29.40
CA ALA A 45 -34.90 -8.69 29.31
C ALA A 45 -35.54 -8.44 30.69
N SER A 46 -35.56 -7.20 31.12
CA SER A 46 -36.42 -6.73 32.20
C SER A 46 -37.21 -5.53 31.73
N ASP A 47 -38.51 -5.74 31.58
CA ASP A 47 -39.54 -4.76 31.44
C ASP A 47 -39.57 -3.80 32.64
N ALA A 48 -39.71 -2.52 32.38
CA ALA A 48 -40.36 -1.58 33.30
C ALA A 48 -41.00 -0.43 32.47
N SER A 49 -42.25 -0.61 32.17
CA SER A 49 -43.20 0.46 31.82
C SER A 49 -43.38 1.42 33.00
N ALA A 50 -43.24 2.70 32.76
CA ALA A 50 -43.98 3.74 33.48
C ALA A 50 -43.99 5.05 32.67
N THR A 51 -45.06 5.29 32.01
CA THR A 51 -45.42 6.58 31.39
C THR A 51 -46.07 7.47 32.46
N PRO A 52 -45.67 8.70 32.68
CA PRO A 52 -46.53 9.76 33.19
C PRO A 52 -47.00 10.65 32.03
N ALA A 53 -48.29 10.92 32.04
CA ALA A 53 -49.06 11.77 31.12
C ALA A 53 -48.59 13.24 31.14
N PRO A 54 -48.74 13.97 30.05
CA PRO A 54 -48.32 15.35 29.94
C PRO A 54 -49.34 16.31 30.57
N ALA A 55 -48.85 17.21 31.41
CA ALA A 55 -49.61 18.37 31.86
C ALA A 55 -49.75 19.36 30.71
N ALA A 56 -50.95 19.85 30.49
CA ALA A 56 -51.30 20.89 29.53
C ALA A 56 -50.59 22.19 29.88
N VAL A 57 -49.85 22.74 28.89
CA VAL A 57 -49.23 24.06 28.97
C VAL A 57 -49.96 25.00 28.02
N ASP A 58 -50.39 26.07 28.59
CA ASP A 58 -51.18 27.21 28.12
C ASP A 58 -50.61 27.79 26.80
N THR A 59 -51.47 28.01 25.82
CA THR A 59 -51.18 28.64 24.55
C THR A 59 -51.16 30.16 24.70
N GLY A 60 -50.04 30.68 25.09
CA GLY A 60 -49.74 32.12 24.96
C GLY A 60 -49.36 32.45 23.50
N ALA A 61 -50.11 33.34 22.85
CA ALA A 61 -49.89 33.82 21.51
C ALA A 61 -48.49 34.37 21.31
N ALA A 62 -47.67 33.69 20.51
CA ALA A 62 -46.37 34.19 20.08
C ALA A 62 -46.54 35.16 18.91
N ALA A 63 -46.03 36.37 19.08
CA ALA A 63 -45.88 37.34 18.01
C ALA A 63 -44.98 36.81 16.88
N PRO A 64 -45.22 37.22 15.60
CA PRO A 64 -44.41 36.75 14.49
C PRO A 64 -42.96 37.28 14.59
N ILE A 65 -42.05 36.38 14.83
CA ILE A 65 -40.59 36.67 14.75
C ILE A 65 -40.28 36.79 13.25
N ALA A 66 -39.91 38.00 12.83
CA ALA A 66 -39.35 38.24 11.49
C ALA A 66 -38.15 37.32 11.26
N PRO A 67 -37.97 36.74 10.07
CA PRO A 67 -36.78 35.94 9.79
C PRO A 67 -35.57 36.82 9.80
N ALA A 68 -34.77 36.71 10.86
CA ALA A 68 -33.43 37.27 10.89
C ALA A 68 -32.69 36.67 9.70
N ALA A 69 -32.24 37.52 8.78
CA ALA A 69 -31.33 37.12 7.71
C ALA A 69 -30.12 36.41 8.34
N ALA A 70 -30.12 35.07 8.28
CA ALA A 70 -29.02 34.27 8.66
C ALA A 70 -27.86 34.57 7.68
N GLY A 71 -27.06 35.54 8.05
CA GLY A 71 -25.72 35.66 7.51
C GLY A 71 -25.10 34.29 7.67
N LYS A 72 -24.68 33.65 6.58
CA LYS A 72 -23.83 32.47 6.62
C LYS A 72 -22.50 32.88 7.23
N GLU A 73 -22.45 33.03 8.56
CA GLU A 73 -21.19 32.92 9.26
C GLU A 73 -20.72 31.51 8.99
N THR A 74 -19.71 31.37 8.14
CA THR A 74 -18.95 30.15 8.02
C THR A 74 -18.29 29.95 9.38
N ILE A 75 -18.99 29.20 10.26
CA ILE A 75 -18.40 28.75 11.53
C ILE A 75 -17.24 27.87 11.12
N GLU A 76 -16.06 28.47 11.13
CA GLU A 76 -14.80 27.76 10.90
C GLU A 76 -14.77 26.63 11.94
N ASN A 77 -14.73 25.37 11.48
CA ASN A 77 -14.77 24.23 12.38
C ASN A 77 -13.51 24.25 13.26
N PRO A 78 -13.61 24.60 14.56
CA PRO A 78 -12.46 24.78 15.43
C PRO A 78 -11.68 23.47 15.69
N TYR A 79 -12.24 22.32 15.26
CA TYR A 79 -11.67 20.98 15.43
C TYR A 79 -11.27 20.34 14.10
N GLY A 80 -11.13 21.13 13.03
CA GLY A 80 -10.79 20.62 11.70
C GLY A 80 -9.29 20.37 11.51
N LEU A 81 -8.90 19.74 10.38
CA LEU A 81 -7.50 19.55 9.98
C LEU A 81 -6.67 20.85 9.99
N GLY A 82 -7.30 21.98 9.70
CA GLY A 82 -6.65 23.30 9.76
C GLY A 82 -6.28 23.73 11.18
N ALA A 83 -7.14 23.47 12.15
CA ALA A 83 -6.89 23.73 13.56
C ALA A 83 -5.76 22.82 14.07
N LEU A 84 -5.79 21.55 13.71
CA LEU A 84 -4.78 20.55 14.07
C LEU A 84 -3.39 20.92 13.54
N TRP A 85 -3.31 21.55 12.36
CA TRP A 85 -2.04 22.05 11.81
C TRP A 85 -1.57 23.34 12.48
N ARG A 86 -2.48 24.22 12.87
CA ARG A 86 -2.18 25.54 13.48
C ARG A 86 -1.82 25.38 14.96
N ASP A 87 -2.70 24.71 15.71
CA ASP A 87 -2.72 24.67 17.16
C ASP A 87 -2.16 23.36 17.74
N GLY A 88 -2.11 22.30 16.92
CA GLY A 88 -1.57 20.99 17.29
C GLY A 88 -0.09 21.06 17.69
N GLY A 89 0.27 20.33 18.74
CA GLY A 89 1.64 20.21 19.23
C GLY A 89 2.59 19.64 18.16
N TRP A 90 3.90 19.80 18.37
CA TRP A 90 4.93 19.33 17.42
C TRP A 90 4.81 17.83 17.09
N ILE A 91 4.39 16.99 18.04
CA ILE A 91 4.19 15.56 17.85
C ILE A 91 3.00 15.29 16.92
N ALA A 92 1.91 16.04 17.06
CA ALA A 92 0.75 15.91 16.16
C ALA A 92 1.13 16.28 14.72
N LYS A 93 1.88 17.36 14.54
CA LYS A 93 2.40 17.79 13.23
C LYS A 93 3.33 16.74 12.62
N PHE A 94 4.25 16.20 13.42
CA PHE A 94 5.17 15.13 12.99
C PHE A 94 4.42 13.88 12.55
N ASN A 95 3.41 13.47 13.32
CA ASN A 95 2.55 12.33 12.99
C ASN A 95 1.80 12.54 11.67
N LEU A 96 1.24 13.72 11.45
CA LEU A 96 0.58 14.08 10.19
C LEU A 96 1.53 14.06 9.00
N ILE A 97 2.76 14.53 9.16
CA ILE A 97 3.78 14.52 8.11
C ILE A 97 4.13 13.07 7.73
N ILE A 98 4.33 12.19 8.72
CA ILE A 98 4.56 10.76 8.46
C ILE A 98 3.41 10.15 7.68
N MET A 99 2.17 10.40 8.11
CA MET A 99 0.97 9.91 7.42
C MET A 99 0.88 10.42 5.99
N LEU A 100 1.21 11.70 5.77
CA LEU A 100 1.23 12.29 4.44
C LEU A 100 2.26 11.59 3.53
N ILE A 101 3.49 11.37 4.04
CA ILE A 101 4.55 10.66 3.30
C ILE A 101 4.12 9.23 2.97
N MET A 102 3.54 8.51 3.94
CA MET A 102 3.03 7.16 3.75
C MET A 102 1.91 7.12 2.70
N SER A 103 0.99 8.08 2.74
CA SER A 103 -0.10 8.19 1.77
C SER A 103 0.43 8.49 0.37
N MET A 104 1.27 9.51 0.22
CA MET A 104 1.86 9.87 -1.08
C MET A 104 2.69 8.73 -1.68
N GLY A 105 3.52 8.08 -0.86
CA GLY A 105 4.32 6.93 -1.28
C GLY A 105 3.44 5.75 -1.74
N SER A 106 2.36 5.46 -1.03
CA SER A 106 1.42 4.40 -1.40
C SER A 106 0.75 4.67 -2.75
N TRP A 107 0.21 5.86 -2.95
CA TRP A 107 -0.40 6.24 -4.22
C TRP A 107 0.61 6.24 -5.38
N TYR A 108 1.81 6.75 -5.16
CA TYR A 108 2.88 6.73 -6.16
C TYR A 108 3.19 5.30 -6.61
N ILE A 109 3.36 4.36 -5.67
CA ILE A 109 3.66 2.96 -6.00
C ILE A 109 2.49 2.30 -6.71
N ILE A 110 1.25 2.52 -6.26
CA ILE A 110 0.06 1.98 -6.90
C ILE A 110 0.00 2.42 -8.37
N PHE A 111 0.14 3.70 -8.66
CA PHE A 111 0.07 4.22 -10.03
C PHE A 111 1.23 3.73 -10.89
N THR A 112 2.48 3.81 -10.41
CA THR A 112 3.64 3.38 -11.19
C THR A 112 3.59 1.90 -11.52
N LYS A 113 3.23 1.05 -10.55
CA LYS A 113 3.09 -0.39 -10.75
C LYS A 113 1.89 -0.76 -11.62
N TYR A 114 0.80 -0.03 -11.53
CA TYR A 114 -0.33 -0.20 -12.45
C TYR A 114 0.07 0.01 -13.90
N TRP A 115 0.79 1.10 -14.20
CA TRP A 115 1.26 1.40 -15.55
C TRP A 115 2.29 0.37 -16.04
N GLU A 116 3.23 -0.03 -15.19
CA GLU A 116 4.21 -1.09 -15.51
C GLU A 116 3.53 -2.41 -15.88
N GLN A 117 2.59 -2.85 -15.06
CA GLN A 117 1.83 -4.07 -15.31
C GLN A 117 0.96 -3.98 -16.57
N ARG A 118 0.32 -2.81 -16.79
CA ARG A 118 -0.50 -2.60 -17.99
C ARG A 118 0.35 -2.73 -19.25
N LYS A 119 1.55 -2.14 -19.27
CA LYS A 119 2.50 -2.26 -20.38
C LYS A 119 2.92 -3.72 -20.60
N MET A 120 3.19 -4.46 -19.54
CA MET A 120 3.54 -5.89 -19.64
C MET A 120 2.40 -6.73 -20.22
N PHE A 121 1.15 -6.48 -19.81
CA PHE A 121 0.00 -7.18 -20.39
C PHE A 121 -0.16 -6.89 -21.87
N GLN A 122 0.05 -5.65 -22.32
CA GLN A 122 0.00 -5.27 -23.72
C GLN A 122 1.11 -5.97 -24.53
N SER A 123 2.34 -5.96 -24.01
CA SER A 123 3.46 -6.66 -24.66
C SER A 123 3.23 -8.17 -24.75
N ALA A 124 2.56 -8.79 -23.75
CA ALA A 124 2.22 -10.22 -23.80
C ALA A 124 1.30 -10.59 -24.97
N ASN A 125 0.39 -9.71 -25.34
CA ASN A 125 -0.49 -9.95 -26.50
C ASN A 125 0.27 -9.84 -27.81
N GLY A 126 1.23 -8.89 -27.93
CA GLY A 126 2.08 -8.77 -29.11
C GLY A 126 3.03 -9.96 -29.35
N VAL A 127 3.34 -10.72 -28.30
CA VAL A 127 4.15 -11.94 -28.42
C VAL A 127 3.45 -13.02 -29.25
N SER A 128 2.15 -13.22 -29.03
CA SER A 128 1.38 -14.25 -29.73
C SER A 128 1.27 -13.98 -31.23
N ASP A 129 1.22 -12.71 -31.62
CA ASP A 129 0.90 -12.31 -32.98
C ASP A 129 2.15 -12.10 -33.87
N GLY A 130 3.29 -11.75 -33.27
CA GLY A 130 4.50 -11.39 -34.00
C GLY A 130 5.70 -12.31 -33.80
N PHE A 131 5.96 -12.71 -32.58
CA PHE A 131 7.18 -13.48 -32.25
C PHE A 131 7.18 -14.89 -32.87
N TRP A 132 6.09 -15.63 -32.73
CA TRP A 132 6.00 -17.03 -33.19
C TRP A 132 5.81 -17.15 -34.70
N THR A 133 5.41 -16.08 -35.39
CA THR A 133 5.27 -16.07 -36.85
C THR A 133 6.57 -15.68 -37.58
N ALA A 134 7.57 -15.22 -36.83
CA ALA A 134 8.87 -14.85 -37.38
C ALA A 134 9.69 -16.10 -37.74
N GLY A 135 10.37 -16.06 -38.86
CA GLY A 135 11.15 -17.19 -39.39
C GLY A 135 12.39 -17.59 -38.57
N SER A 136 12.78 -16.80 -37.54
CA SER A 136 13.85 -17.12 -36.61
C SER A 136 13.62 -16.43 -35.25
N ILE A 137 14.23 -16.98 -34.18
CA ILE A 137 14.16 -16.40 -32.84
C ILE A 137 14.70 -14.96 -32.85
N LYS A 138 15.79 -14.71 -33.56
CA LYS A 138 16.39 -13.36 -33.69
C LYS A 138 15.46 -12.37 -34.39
N ALA A 139 14.78 -12.82 -35.45
CA ALA A 139 13.78 -11.97 -36.12
C ALA A 139 12.58 -11.72 -35.20
N GLY A 140 12.08 -12.75 -34.48
CA GLY A 140 11.01 -12.61 -33.50
C GLY A 140 11.37 -11.70 -32.33
N THR A 141 12.60 -11.72 -31.84
CA THR A 141 13.06 -10.81 -30.79
C THR A 141 12.99 -9.35 -31.24
N ASN A 142 13.26 -9.06 -32.49
CA ASN A 142 13.20 -7.70 -33.04
C ASN A 142 11.76 -7.20 -33.23
N THR A 143 10.75 -8.05 -33.28
CA THR A 143 9.34 -7.64 -33.33
C THR A 143 8.80 -7.22 -31.95
N LEU A 144 9.50 -7.59 -30.87
CA LEU A 144 9.10 -7.24 -29.53
C LEU A 144 9.53 -5.83 -29.15
N ASP A 145 8.68 -5.13 -28.40
CA ASP A 145 8.95 -3.76 -27.93
C ASP A 145 10.28 -3.67 -27.18
N GLU A 146 11.02 -2.60 -27.44
CA GLU A 146 12.25 -2.29 -26.70
C GLU A 146 11.97 -2.10 -25.21
N GLY A 147 12.69 -2.86 -24.38
CA GLY A 147 12.51 -2.85 -22.93
C GLY A 147 11.33 -3.67 -22.42
N SER A 148 10.66 -4.49 -23.26
CA SER A 148 9.66 -5.45 -22.78
C SER A 148 10.33 -6.61 -22.04
N ALA A 149 9.61 -7.19 -21.07
CA ALA A 149 10.07 -8.37 -20.34
C ALA A 149 10.28 -9.58 -21.25
N PHE A 150 9.45 -9.72 -22.26
CA PHE A 150 9.51 -10.81 -23.24
C PHE A 150 10.75 -10.71 -24.12
N ARG A 151 11.10 -9.49 -24.61
CA ARG A 151 12.34 -9.27 -25.33
C ARG A 151 13.56 -9.56 -24.48
N TYR A 152 13.57 -9.14 -23.22
CA TYR A 152 14.66 -9.42 -22.30
C TYR A 152 14.90 -10.92 -22.09
N ILE A 153 13.82 -11.74 -21.97
CA ILE A 153 13.94 -13.20 -21.87
C ILE A 153 14.49 -13.78 -23.18
N ALA A 154 13.95 -13.34 -24.33
CA ALA A 154 14.37 -13.84 -25.64
C ALA A 154 15.85 -13.53 -25.91
N GLU A 155 16.30 -12.30 -25.65
CA GLU A 155 17.71 -11.89 -25.76
C GLU A 155 18.62 -12.68 -24.81
N SER A 156 18.18 -12.89 -23.57
CA SER A 156 18.93 -13.68 -22.59
C SER A 156 19.09 -15.13 -23.01
N GLY A 157 18.02 -15.75 -23.52
CA GLY A 157 18.04 -17.11 -24.04
C GLY A 157 18.90 -17.23 -25.31
N LEU A 158 18.77 -16.31 -26.26
CA LEU A 158 19.56 -16.29 -27.50
C LEU A 158 21.05 -16.12 -27.20
N LYS A 159 21.39 -15.15 -26.35
CA LYS A 159 22.78 -14.93 -25.91
C LYS A 159 23.38 -16.15 -25.25
N SER A 160 22.62 -16.85 -24.43
CA SER A 160 23.11 -18.08 -23.80
C SER A 160 23.28 -19.22 -24.78
N SER A 161 22.47 -19.28 -25.83
CA SER A 161 22.60 -20.30 -26.88
C SER A 161 23.80 -20.06 -27.81
N GLU A 162 24.17 -18.80 -28.03
CA GLU A 162 25.31 -18.38 -28.87
C GLU A 162 26.65 -18.46 -28.13
N HIS A 163 26.67 -18.21 -26.82
CA HIS A 163 27.90 -18.09 -26.03
C HIS A 163 28.10 -19.31 -25.09
N HIS A 164 27.85 -20.51 -25.57
CA HIS A 164 28.17 -21.75 -24.87
C HIS A 164 29.55 -22.26 -25.29
N GLU A 165 30.59 -21.37 -25.22
CA GLU A 165 31.96 -21.69 -25.58
C GLU A 165 32.92 -21.31 -24.46
N GLY A 166 33.91 -22.14 -24.19
CA GLY A 166 34.93 -21.91 -23.17
C GLY A 166 35.02 -22.99 -22.11
N THR A 167 36.22 -23.25 -21.61
CA THR A 167 36.57 -24.39 -20.72
C THR A 167 35.75 -24.49 -19.45
N LEU A 168 35.24 -23.38 -18.92
CA LEU A 168 34.40 -23.37 -17.73
C LEU A 168 32.92 -23.70 -18.03
N VAL A 169 32.47 -23.43 -19.26
CA VAL A 169 31.08 -23.62 -19.67
C VAL A 169 30.86 -24.98 -20.32
N GLU A 170 31.90 -25.58 -20.96
CA GLU A 170 31.85 -26.91 -21.56
C GLU A 170 31.52 -28.03 -20.58
N GLN A 171 31.80 -27.81 -19.27
CA GLN A 171 31.46 -28.77 -18.20
C GLN A 171 29.96 -28.78 -17.84
N ILE A 172 29.21 -27.79 -18.29
CA ILE A 172 27.77 -27.68 -18.05
C ILE A 172 27.05 -28.03 -19.34
N ASP A 173 26.12 -28.97 -19.27
CA ASP A 173 25.29 -29.30 -20.41
C ASP A 173 24.56 -28.08 -20.95
N ARG A 174 24.55 -27.91 -22.28
CA ARG A 174 23.98 -26.74 -22.97
C ARG A 174 22.51 -26.52 -22.61
N HIS A 175 21.74 -27.61 -22.46
CA HIS A 175 20.34 -27.54 -22.03
C HIS A 175 20.24 -26.88 -20.65
N THR A 176 21.06 -27.33 -19.72
CA THR A 176 21.12 -26.77 -18.35
C THR A 176 21.55 -25.31 -18.36
N TRP A 177 22.54 -24.94 -19.18
CA TRP A 177 23.02 -23.57 -19.30
C TRP A 177 21.93 -22.60 -19.78
N ILE A 178 21.23 -22.95 -20.88
CA ILE A 178 20.13 -22.15 -21.43
C ILE A 178 18.98 -22.05 -20.41
N SER A 179 18.61 -23.18 -19.77
CA SER A 179 17.57 -23.24 -18.76
C SER A 179 17.85 -22.31 -17.59
N MET A 180 19.07 -22.34 -17.05
CA MET A 180 19.50 -21.46 -15.97
C MET A 180 19.46 -19.97 -16.35
N SER A 181 19.85 -19.64 -17.58
CA SER A 181 19.84 -18.25 -18.06
C SER A 181 18.43 -17.70 -18.22
N VAL A 182 17.53 -18.47 -18.83
CA VAL A 182 16.12 -18.13 -19.00
C VAL A 182 15.42 -18.03 -17.63
N SER A 183 15.68 -18.97 -16.72
CA SER A 183 15.13 -18.94 -15.36
C SER A 183 15.56 -17.69 -14.60
N ARG A 184 16.84 -17.34 -14.67
CA ARG A 184 17.37 -16.10 -14.07
C ARG A 184 16.72 -14.85 -14.65
N ALA A 185 16.46 -14.82 -15.97
CA ALA A 185 15.75 -13.70 -16.59
C ALA A 185 14.31 -13.59 -16.08
N VAL A 186 13.60 -14.71 -15.89
CA VAL A 186 12.25 -14.75 -15.32
C VAL A 186 12.25 -14.29 -13.85
N GLU A 187 13.21 -14.74 -13.06
CA GLU A 187 13.36 -14.32 -11.65
C GLU A 187 13.63 -12.81 -11.51
N ASN A 188 14.47 -12.25 -12.38
CA ASN A 188 14.72 -10.80 -12.42
C ASN A 188 13.45 -10.01 -12.72
N ILE A 189 12.61 -10.50 -13.63
CA ILE A 189 11.30 -9.87 -13.94
C ILE A 189 10.38 -9.97 -12.73
N GLN A 190 10.32 -11.13 -12.07
CA GLN A 190 9.51 -11.33 -10.87
C GLN A 190 9.95 -10.40 -9.73
N SER A 191 11.26 -10.26 -9.50
CA SER A 191 11.82 -9.33 -8.52
C SER A 191 11.39 -7.90 -8.82
N ARG A 192 11.56 -7.43 -10.05
CA ARG A 192 11.13 -6.09 -10.47
C ARG A 192 9.63 -5.84 -10.27
N LEU A 193 8.78 -6.83 -10.57
CA LEU A 193 7.34 -6.71 -10.34
C LEU A 193 6.98 -6.60 -8.85
N SER A 194 7.80 -7.20 -8.00
CA SER A 194 7.62 -7.18 -6.54
C SER A 194 8.14 -5.92 -5.88
N ASP A 195 8.95 -5.11 -6.59
CA ASP A 195 9.49 -3.86 -6.06
C ASP A 195 8.38 -2.90 -5.61
N GLY A 196 8.55 -2.34 -4.42
CA GLY A 196 7.59 -1.41 -3.81
C GLY A 196 6.38 -2.07 -3.13
N LEU A 197 6.09 -3.35 -3.38
CA LEU A 197 4.98 -4.03 -2.70
C LEU A 197 5.22 -4.13 -1.18
N ALA A 198 6.48 -4.33 -0.77
CA ALA A 198 6.85 -4.34 0.64
C ALA A 198 6.49 -3.02 1.34
N PHE A 199 6.67 -1.88 0.67
CA PHE A 199 6.27 -0.58 1.20
C PHE A 199 4.75 -0.50 1.42
N LEU A 200 3.94 -0.92 0.44
CA LEU A 200 2.48 -0.94 0.58
C LEU A 200 2.01 -1.84 1.72
N ALA A 201 2.63 -3.02 1.87
CA ALA A 201 2.35 -3.94 2.97
C ALA A 201 2.70 -3.30 4.33
N THR A 202 3.85 -2.65 4.42
CA THR A 202 4.30 -1.94 5.64
C THR A 202 3.35 -0.80 5.97
N VAL A 203 3.02 0.07 5.01
CA VAL A 203 2.07 1.18 5.24
C VAL A 203 0.71 0.64 5.68
N GLY A 204 0.20 -0.38 4.98
CA GLY A 204 -1.09 -0.97 5.30
C GLY A 204 -1.17 -1.53 6.73
N SER A 205 -0.08 -2.12 7.22
CA SER A 205 -0.03 -2.68 8.57
C SER A 205 0.32 -1.65 9.64
N THR A 206 1.13 -0.63 9.35
CA THR A 206 1.64 0.30 10.37
C THR A 206 0.86 1.61 10.47
N ALA A 207 0.22 2.09 9.40
CA ALA A 207 -0.50 3.35 9.42
C ALA A 207 -1.61 3.45 10.49
N PRO A 208 -2.39 2.38 10.79
CA PRO A 208 -3.36 2.43 11.87
C PRO A 208 -2.70 2.65 13.24
N PHE A 209 -1.53 2.05 13.47
CA PHE A 209 -0.80 2.20 14.73
C PHE A 209 -0.18 3.60 14.87
N VAL A 210 0.27 4.19 13.76
CA VAL A 210 0.72 5.59 13.74
C VAL A 210 -0.45 6.53 14.08
N GLY A 211 -1.65 6.26 13.54
CA GLY A 211 -2.87 7.00 13.91
C GLY A 211 -3.23 6.83 15.38
N LEU A 212 -3.20 5.60 15.88
CA LEU A 212 -3.44 5.29 17.29
C LEU A 212 -2.44 5.99 18.22
N PHE A 213 -1.16 6.02 17.84
CA PHE A 213 -0.15 6.77 18.59
C PHE A 213 -0.54 8.25 18.71
N GLY A 214 -0.99 8.87 17.61
CA GLY A 214 -1.49 10.24 17.64
C GLY A 214 -2.67 10.44 18.60
N THR A 215 -3.59 9.47 18.64
CA THR A 215 -4.75 9.50 19.56
C THR A 215 -4.31 9.43 21.03
N VAL A 216 -3.46 8.46 21.36
CA VAL A 216 -2.96 8.29 22.72
C VAL A 216 -2.22 9.53 23.19
N TRP A 217 -1.39 10.11 22.34
CA TRP A 217 -0.64 11.33 22.66
C TRP A 217 -1.55 12.53 22.86
N GLY A 218 -2.56 12.72 22.00
CA GLY A 218 -3.52 13.82 22.10
C GLY A 218 -4.36 13.72 23.38
N ILE A 219 -4.85 12.53 23.73
CA ILE A 219 -5.59 12.29 24.99
C ILE A 219 -4.69 12.53 26.20
N TYR A 220 -3.44 12.06 26.16
CA TYR A 220 -2.47 12.31 27.23
C TYR A 220 -2.26 13.81 27.44
N GLY A 221 -2.10 14.58 26.36
CA GLY A 221 -1.98 16.03 26.42
C GLY A 221 -3.21 16.72 27.02
N ALA A 222 -4.42 16.27 26.65
CA ALA A 222 -5.68 16.77 27.21
C ALA A 222 -5.76 16.54 28.72
N LEU A 223 -5.46 15.33 29.19
CA LEU A 223 -5.48 14.98 30.61
C LEU A 223 -4.44 15.78 31.41
N THR A 224 -3.26 15.99 30.84
CA THR A 224 -2.22 16.81 31.49
C THR A 224 -2.68 18.27 31.68
N GLN A 225 -3.34 18.85 30.67
CA GLN A 225 -3.89 20.20 30.78
C GLN A 225 -4.97 20.33 31.85
N ILE A 226 -5.84 19.33 32.00
CA ILE A 226 -6.84 19.28 33.07
C ILE A 226 -6.16 19.24 34.44
N GLY A 227 -5.15 18.38 34.60
CA GLY A 227 -4.39 18.24 35.85
C GLY A 227 -3.73 19.55 36.29
N ILE A 228 -3.17 20.27 35.35
CA ILE A 228 -2.53 21.59 35.61
C ILE A 228 -3.58 22.69 35.94
N ALA A 229 -4.71 22.68 35.22
CA ALA A 229 -5.74 23.72 35.38
C ALA A 229 -6.59 23.54 36.64
N GLY A 230 -6.55 22.40 37.30
CA GLY A 230 -7.31 22.10 38.51
C GLY A 230 -8.84 22.06 38.34
N GLN A 231 -9.36 22.29 37.14
CA GLN A 231 -10.78 22.28 36.78
C GLN A 231 -11.00 21.49 35.50
N ALA A 232 -11.80 20.43 35.61
CA ALA A 232 -12.27 19.66 34.45
C ALA A 232 -13.38 20.44 33.73
N SER A 233 -13.02 21.26 32.75
CA SER A 233 -13.96 21.90 31.85
C SER A 233 -14.04 21.12 30.54
N ILE A 234 -15.24 20.79 30.11
CA ILE A 234 -15.48 20.06 28.83
C ILE A 234 -14.92 20.84 27.66
N ASP A 235 -15.02 22.15 27.68
CA ASP A 235 -14.52 23.04 26.62
C ASP A 235 -13.00 22.93 26.39
N LYS A 236 -12.23 22.64 27.43
CA LYS A 236 -10.78 22.47 27.36
C LYS A 236 -10.36 21.09 26.86
N VAL A 237 -11.25 20.10 26.92
CA VAL A 237 -10.97 18.71 26.58
C VAL A 237 -11.47 18.34 25.18
N ALA A 238 -12.61 18.94 24.77
CA ALA A 238 -13.26 18.59 23.51
C ALA A 238 -12.35 18.79 22.29
N GLY A 239 -11.55 19.86 22.27
CA GLY A 239 -10.59 20.15 21.20
C GLY A 239 -9.53 19.05 21.03
N PRO A 240 -8.65 18.87 22.04
CA PRO A 240 -7.57 17.88 21.95
C PRO A 240 -8.07 16.43 21.75
N VAL A 241 -9.23 16.06 22.30
CA VAL A 241 -9.82 14.74 22.06
C VAL A 241 -10.35 14.62 20.63
N GLY A 242 -11.01 15.65 20.12
CA GLY A 242 -11.46 15.69 18.71
C GLY A 242 -10.29 15.56 17.73
N GLU A 243 -9.21 16.29 17.96
CA GLU A 243 -7.97 16.21 17.18
C GLU A 243 -7.36 14.81 17.23
N ALA A 244 -7.33 14.21 18.41
CA ALA A 244 -6.84 12.84 18.58
C ALA A 244 -7.64 11.83 17.74
N LEU A 245 -8.97 11.89 17.77
CA LEU A 245 -9.82 10.99 16.97
C LEU A 245 -9.60 11.15 15.46
N ILE A 246 -9.36 12.36 14.98
CA ILE A 246 -9.02 12.63 13.57
C ILE A 246 -7.72 11.92 13.18
N MET A 247 -6.72 11.85 14.05
CA MET A 247 -5.46 11.13 13.77
C MET A 247 -5.70 9.65 13.47
N THR A 248 -6.54 8.97 14.25
CA THR A 248 -6.89 7.57 13.98
C THR A 248 -7.65 7.43 12.67
N ALA A 249 -8.60 8.33 12.40
CA ALA A 249 -9.34 8.30 11.13
C ALA A 249 -8.41 8.46 9.92
N ILE A 250 -7.43 9.36 9.97
CA ILE A 250 -6.42 9.53 8.92
C ILE A 250 -5.56 8.25 8.80
N GLY A 251 -5.15 7.63 9.92
CA GLY A 251 -4.39 6.38 9.91
C GLY A 251 -5.10 5.28 9.14
N LEU A 252 -6.39 5.12 9.37
CA LEU A 252 -7.23 4.17 8.65
C LEU A 252 -7.42 4.57 7.18
N ALA A 253 -7.63 5.85 6.91
CA ALA A 253 -7.77 6.38 5.54
C ALA A 253 -6.50 6.15 4.70
N VAL A 254 -5.31 6.14 5.29
CA VAL A 254 -4.05 5.82 4.63
C VAL A 254 -3.85 4.31 4.48
N ALA A 255 -4.19 3.53 5.51
CA ALA A 255 -3.98 2.08 5.51
C ALA A 255 -4.85 1.34 4.49
N VAL A 256 -6.14 1.68 4.40
CA VAL A 256 -7.10 0.94 3.58
C VAL A 256 -6.71 0.94 2.09
N PRO A 257 -6.42 2.09 1.44
CA PRO A 257 -5.95 2.10 0.06
C PRO A 257 -4.64 1.35 -0.14
N ALA A 258 -3.70 1.42 0.81
CA ALA A 258 -2.42 0.72 0.73
C ALA A 258 -2.60 -0.81 0.72
N VAL A 259 -3.43 -1.35 1.62
CA VAL A 259 -3.74 -2.79 1.67
C VAL A 259 -4.49 -3.25 0.42
N MET A 260 -5.48 -2.49 -0.01
CA MET A 260 -6.24 -2.81 -1.22
C MET A 260 -5.35 -2.79 -2.46
N GLY A 261 -4.51 -1.76 -2.59
CA GLY A 261 -3.53 -1.62 -3.67
C GLY A 261 -2.53 -2.77 -3.67
N TYR A 262 -1.99 -3.13 -2.52
CA TYR A 262 -1.08 -4.27 -2.35
C TYR A 262 -1.72 -5.57 -2.84
N ASN A 263 -2.88 -5.93 -2.31
CA ASN A 263 -3.55 -7.17 -2.66
C ASN A 263 -3.92 -7.26 -4.14
N TRP A 264 -4.36 -6.14 -4.70
CA TRP A 264 -4.70 -6.06 -6.12
C TRP A 264 -3.46 -6.21 -7.01
N LEU A 265 -2.35 -5.50 -6.69
CA LEU A 265 -1.09 -5.58 -7.44
C LEU A 265 -0.48 -6.99 -7.37
N VAL A 266 -0.48 -7.63 -6.19
CA VAL A 266 0.02 -9.01 -6.02
C VAL A 266 -0.74 -9.98 -6.90
N ARG A 267 -2.08 -9.91 -6.91
CA ARG A 267 -2.91 -10.77 -7.77
C ARG A 267 -2.61 -10.55 -9.25
N ARG A 268 -2.46 -9.29 -9.65
CA ARG A 268 -2.17 -8.93 -11.03
C ARG A 268 -0.75 -9.34 -11.44
N ASN A 269 0.24 -9.23 -10.54
CA ASN A 269 1.59 -9.74 -10.77
C ASN A 269 1.59 -11.24 -11.07
N LYS A 270 0.79 -12.02 -10.33
CA LYS A 270 0.65 -13.45 -10.58
C LYS A 270 0.21 -13.73 -12.01
N SER A 271 -0.84 -13.04 -12.48
CA SER A 271 -1.34 -13.23 -13.86
C SER A 271 -0.33 -12.80 -14.94
N VAL A 272 0.47 -11.75 -14.70
CA VAL A 272 1.57 -11.36 -15.59
C VAL A 272 2.63 -12.46 -15.62
N MET A 273 3.03 -12.96 -14.44
CA MET A 273 4.06 -14.00 -14.33
C MET A 273 3.65 -15.33 -14.95
N GLU A 274 2.37 -15.67 -14.95
CA GLU A 274 1.86 -16.84 -15.68
C GLU A 274 2.17 -16.73 -17.18
N LYS A 275 1.90 -15.56 -17.81
CA LYS A 275 2.21 -15.32 -19.23
C LYS A 275 3.72 -15.32 -19.49
N VAL A 276 4.51 -14.72 -18.60
CA VAL A 276 5.98 -14.68 -18.69
C VAL A 276 6.56 -16.11 -18.63
N ARG A 277 6.08 -16.94 -17.72
CA ARG A 277 6.52 -18.34 -17.57
C ARG A 277 6.11 -19.19 -18.76
N ALA A 278 4.89 -19.03 -19.26
CA ALA A 278 4.45 -19.76 -20.47
C ALA A 278 5.38 -19.42 -21.63
N PHE A 279 5.60 -18.13 -21.92
CA PHE A 279 6.52 -17.69 -22.97
C PHE A 279 7.94 -18.25 -22.78
N SER A 280 8.46 -18.21 -21.55
CA SER A 280 9.82 -18.71 -21.25
C SER A 280 9.95 -20.22 -21.50
N GLY A 281 8.91 -21.01 -21.20
CA GLY A 281 8.86 -22.44 -21.47
C GLY A 281 8.83 -22.74 -22.97
N ASP A 282 7.99 -22.03 -23.72
CA ASP A 282 7.89 -22.19 -25.17
C ASP A 282 9.19 -21.80 -25.86
N LEU A 283 9.79 -20.66 -25.46
CA LEU A 283 11.09 -20.21 -25.96
C LEU A 283 12.20 -21.21 -25.67
N HIS A 284 12.23 -21.77 -24.47
CA HIS A 284 13.21 -22.79 -24.07
C HIS A 284 13.12 -24.01 -25.01
N ASN A 285 11.92 -24.51 -25.26
CA ASN A 285 11.70 -25.65 -26.18
C ASN A 285 12.19 -25.34 -27.62
N VAL A 286 11.94 -24.14 -28.12
CA VAL A 286 12.37 -23.72 -29.47
C VAL A 286 13.90 -23.54 -29.53
N LEU A 287 14.54 -22.97 -28.49
CA LEU A 287 16.00 -22.83 -28.43
C LEU A 287 16.73 -24.18 -28.43
N LEU A 288 16.11 -25.23 -27.88
CA LEU A 288 16.64 -26.57 -27.88
C LEU A 288 16.39 -27.30 -29.21
N ALA A 289 15.22 -27.11 -29.82
CA ALA A 289 14.84 -27.73 -31.08
C ALA A 289 15.57 -27.12 -32.30
N GLY A 290 15.96 -25.85 -32.23
CA GLY A 290 16.55 -25.10 -33.35
C GLY A 290 17.97 -25.49 -33.78
N LYS A 291 18.46 -26.67 -33.39
CA LYS A 291 19.73 -27.26 -33.81
C LYS A 291 19.54 -28.55 -34.68
N ARG A 292 18.50 -28.54 -35.51
CA ARG A 292 18.43 -29.49 -36.61
C ARG A 292 18.78 -28.84 -37.93
#